data_e12839ca9c2261d80b612d70d409945b
#
_entry.id   e12839ca9c2261d80b612d70d409945b
#
_cell.length_a   1.000
_cell.length_b   1.000
_cell.length_c   1.000
_cell.angle_alpha   90.00
_cell.angle_beta   90.00
_cell.angle_gamma   90.00
#
_symmetry.space_group_name_H-M   'P 1'
#
loop_
_entity.id
_entity.type
_entity.pdbx_description
1 polymer ?
#
loop_
_entity_poly.entity_id
_entity_poly.type
_entity_poly.pdbx_seq_one_letter_code
_entity_poly.pdbx_strand_id
1 'polypeptide(L)'
;MALRSIALRAADERGSSVVEGLLALGLVLLAFAIGAEALIFVEARTIAVGAAQQGARAAAAGGESAGLAAAHAVLAAGGGLARGLSASIEEQGDTVTAVVEGSPPVLFGIGIRLPAIRTAATVPQERYPAPELETGP
;
A
#
# COMPACT_ATOMS: atom_id res chain seq x y z
N MET A 1 -35.12 -55.21 10.67
CA MET A 1 -35.21 -53.95 9.86
C MET A 1 -34.69 -52.71 10.56
N ALA A 2 -34.80 -52.58 11.86
CA ALA A 2 -34.37 -51.39 12.62
C ALA A 2 -32.85 -51.11 12.63
N LEU A 3 -31.99 -52.12 12.65
CA LEU A 3 -30.52 -51.97 12.68
C LEU A 3 -29.92 -51.36 11.41
N ARG A 4 -30.57 -51.63 10.25
CA ARG A 4 -30.11 -51.11 8.93
C ARG A 4 -30.40 -49.62 8.78
N SER A 5 -31.49 -49.13 9.36
CA SER A 5 -31.85 -47.69 9.36
C SER A 5 -30.98 -46.84 10.30
N ILE A 6 -30.50 -47.41 11.40
CA ILE A 6 -29.58 -46.74 12.34
C ILE A 6 -28.18 -46.58 11.70
N ALA A 7 -27.70 -47.63 11.00
CA ALA A 7 -26.39 -47.57 10.33
C ALA A 7 -26.35 -46.56 9.17
N LEU A 8 -27.46 -46.42 8.42
CA LEU A 8 -27.59 -45.44 7.34
C LEU A 8 -27.60 -43.96 7.89
N ARG A 9 -28.30 -43.72 9.02
CA ARG A 9 -28.31 -42.43 9.64
C ARG A 9 -26.93 -42.04 10.20
N ALA A 10 -26.23 -42.96 10.84
CA ALA A 10 -24.87 -42.69 11.38
C ALA A 10 -23.83 -42.45 10.26
N ALA A 11 -24.02 -43.04 9.07
CA ALA A 11 -23.17 -42.76 7.91
C ALA A 11 -23.48 -41.40 7.29
N ASP A 12 -24.73 -40.97 7.27
CA ASP A 12 -25.18 -39.66 6.77
C ASP A 12 -24.70 -38.51 7.68
N GLU A 13 -24.78 -38.69 8.99
CA GLU A 13 -24.25 -37.71 9.97
C GLU A 13 -22.73 -37.53 9.88
N ARG A 14 -21.97 -38.61 9.60
CA ARG A 14 -20.51 -38.50 9.40
C ARG A 14 -20.14 -37.81 8.10
N GLY A 15 -20.90 -38.03 7.03
CA GLY A 15 -20.73 -37.37 5.75
C GLY A 15 -21.01 -35.87 5.86
N SER A 16 -22.05 -35.46 6.62
CA SER A 16 -22.41 -34.09 6.87
C SER A 16 -21.30 -33.36 7.65
N SER A 17 -20.73 -33.98 8.69
CA SER A 17 -19.67 -33.44 9.50
C SER A 17 -18.36 -33.15 8.72
N VAL A 18 -18.01 -34.03 7.77
CA VAL A 18 -16.83 -33.84 6.90
C VAL A 18 -17.05 -32.68 5.93
N VAL A 19 -18.22 -32.60 5.32
CA VAL A 19 -18.55 -31.46 4.43
C VAL A 19 -18.56 -30.14 5.18
N GLU A 20 -19.15 -30.10 6.37
CA GLU A 20 -19.14 -28.92 7.25
C GLU A 20 -17.72 -28.51 7.62
N GLY A 21 -16.85 -29.46 7.98
CA GLY A 21 -15.44 -29.19 8.27
C GLY A 21 -14.68 -28.62 7.07
N LEU A 22 -14.92 -29.13 5.85
CA LEU A 22 -14.31 -28.59 4.63
C LEU A 22 -14.79 -27.17 4.30
N LEU A 23 -16.08 -26.89 4.49
CA LEU A 23 -16.63 -25.55 4.31
C LEU A 23 -16.06 -24.58 5.34
N ALA A 24 -15.99 -24.98 6.61
CA ALA A 24 -15.40 -24.16 7.67
C ALA A 24 -13.92 -23.85 7.39
N LEU A 25 -13.14 -24.84 6.94
CA LEU A 25 -11.74 -24.63 6.54
C LEU A 25 -11.64 -23.66 5.36
N GLY A 26 -12.50 -23.79 4.36
CA GLY A 26 -12.54 -22.88 3.21
C GLY A 26 -12.81 -21.43 3.63
N LEU A 27 -13.75 -21.21 4.55
CA LEU A 27 -14.06 -19.89 5.10
C LEU A 27 -12.89 -19.30 5.88
N VAL A 28 -12.21 -20.12 6.69
CA VAL A 28 -11.01 -19.67 7.45
C VAL A 28 -9.89 -19.26 6.49
N LEU A 29 -9.62 -20.06 5.46
CA LEU A 29 -8.60 -19.72 4.46
C LEU A 29 -8.96 -18.45 3.67
N LEU A 30 -10.25 -18.27 3.33
CA LEU A 30 -10.72 -17.06 2.68
C LEU A 30 -10.55 -15.84 3.58
N ALA A 31 -10.92 -15.94 4.85
CA ALA A 31 -10.75 -14.86 5.83
C ALA A 31 -9.26 -14.49 6.00
N PHE A 32 -8.39 -15.50 6.04
CA PHE A 32 -6.94 -15.29 6.08
C PHE A 32 -6.43 -14.57 4.82
N ALA A 33 -6.87 -14.99 3.63
CA ALA A 33 -6.48 -14.36 2.38
C ALA A 33 -6.90 -12.89 2.32
N ILE A 34 -8.13 -12.57 2.74
CA ILE A 34 -8.62 -11.18 2.82
C ILE A 34 -7.78 -10.36 3.81
N GLY A 35 -7.46 -10.92 4.97
CA GLY A 35 -6.61 -10.26 5.96
C GLY A 35 -5.20 -9.96 5.44
N ALA A 36 -4.60 -10.90 4.73
CA ALA A 36 -3.29 -10.72 4.12
C ALA A 36 -3.29 -9.64 3.01
N GLU A 37 -4.31 -9.61 2.16
CA GLU A 37 -4.48 -8.55 1.15
C GLU A 37 -4.63 -7.16 1.81
N ALA A 38 -5.42 -7.06 2.88
CA ALA A 38 -5.59 -5.82 3.63
C ALA A 38 -4.26 -5.33 4.24
N LEU A 39 -3.45 -6.24 4.78
CA LEU A 39 -2.13 -5.91 5.32
C LEU A 39 -1.19 -5.37 4.25
N ILE A 40 -1.12 -6.01 3.08
CA ILE A 40 -0.32 -5.55 1.94
C ILE A 40 -0.75 -4.15 1.50
N PHE A 41 -2.06 -3.89 1.45
CA PHE A 41 -2.56 -2.56 1.10
C PHE A 41 -2.10 -1.49 2.11
N VAL A 42 -2.20 -1.77 3.40
CA VAL A 42 -1.77 -0.84 4.47
C VAL A 42 -0.27 -0.57 4.39
N GLU A 43 0.54 -1.61 4.19
CA GLU A 43 1.99 -1.47 4.04
C GLU A 43 2.36 -0.66 2.79
N ALA A 44 1.77 -0.97 1.64
CA ALA A 44 2.00 -0.21 0.40
C ALA A 44 1.62 1.27 0.56
N ARG A 45 0.52 1.56 1.26
CA ARG A 45 0.12 2.93 1.57
C ARG A 45 1.11 3.63 2.50
N THR A 46 1.64 2.94 3.49
CA THR A 46 2.65 3.49 4.42
C THR A 46 3.94 3.85 3.67
N ILE A 47 4.38 2.99 2.76
CA ILE A 47 5.53 3.26 1.89
C ILE A 47 5.26 4.48 1.00
N ALA A 48 4.07 4.58 0.41
CA ALA A 48 3.69 5.72 -0.44
C ALA A 48 3.68 7.04 0.34
N VAL A 49 3.16 7.06 1.57
CA VAL A 49 3.20 8.24 2.46
C VAL A 49 4.63 8.64 2.77
N GLY A 50 5.49 7.67 3.13
CA GLY A 50 6.91 7.91 3.39
C GLY A 50 7.64 8.48 2.18
N ALA A 51 7.39 7.93 0.99
CA ALA A 51 7.96 8.41 -0.27
C ALA A 51 7.52 9.84 -0.60
N ALA A 52 6.23 10.17 -0.44
CA ALA A 52 5.72 11.51 -0.64
C ALA A 52 6.36 12.53 0.32
N GLN A 53 6.47 12.19 1.60
CA GLN A 53 7.09 13.08 2.60
C GLN A 53 8.58 13.31 2.33
N GLN A 54 9.34 12.26 2.05
CA GLN A 54 10.77 12.38 1.74
C GLN A 54 10.99 13.13 0.43
N GLY A 55 10.17 12.83 -0.59
CA GLY A 55 10.21 13.53 -1.88
C GLY A 55 9.95 15.03 -1.73
N ALA A 56 8.90 15.43 -0.99
CA ALA A 56 8.57 16.82 -0.78
C ALA A 56 9.67 17.58 -0.04
N ARG A 57 10.24 17.01 1.04
CA ARG A 57 11.35 17.62 1.78
C ARG A 57 12.59 17.77 0.94
N ALA A 58 12.97 16.74 0.20
CA ALA A 58 14.13 16.79 -0.67
C ALA A 58 13.95 17.79 -1.83
N ALA A 59 12.74 17.87 -2.40
CA ALA A 59 12.43 18.83 -3.44
C ALA A 59 12.44 20.28 -2.92
N ALA A 60 11.94 20.54 -1.72
CA ALA A 60 11.99 21.86 -1.11
C ALA A 60 13.42 22.38 -0.89
N ALA A 61 14.37 21.49 -0.62
CA ALA A 61 15.77 21.81 -0.39
C ALA A 61 16.64 21.81 -1.67
N GLY A 62 16.36 20.90 -2.62
CA GLY A 62 17.25 20.64 -3.77
C GLY A 62 16.56 20.60 -5.14
N GLY A 63 15.29 21.00 -5.20
CA GLY A 63 14.49 21.01 -6.44
C GLY A 63 13.90 19.65 -6.82
N GLU A 64 13.16 19.64 -7.92
CA GLU A 64 12.39 18.50 -8.40
C GLU A 64 13.21 17.20 -8.52
N SER A 65 14.41 17.28 -9.08
CA SER A 65 15.26 16.10 -9.30
C SER A 65 15.68 15.42 -7.99
N ALA A 66 15.99 16.21 -6.97
CA ALA A 66 16.34 15.71 -5.64
C ALA A 66 15.10 15.07 -4.97
N GLY A 67 13.93 15.69 -5.14
CA GLY A 67 12.66 15.16 -4.66
C GLY A 67 12.31 13.82 -5.28
N LEU A 68 12.39 13.69 -6.60
CA LEU A 68 12.14 12.44 -7.32
C LEU A 68 13.12 11.35 -6.90
N ALA A 69 14.41 11.67 -6.78
CA ALA A 69 15.42 10.70 -6.34
C ALA A 69 15.14 10.17 -4.94
N ALA A 70 14.76 11.06 -4.00
CA ALA A 70 14.42 10.68 -2.63
C ALA A 70 13.15 9.83 -2.57
N ALA A 71 12.10 10.21 -3.29
CA ALA A 71 10.86 9.43 -3.36
C ALA A 71 11.10 8.04 -3.95
N HIS A 72 11.84 7.95 -5.04
CA HIS A 72 12.19 6.67 -5.68
C HIS A 72 13.05 5.78 -4.78
N ALA A 73 13.96 6.35 -3.99
CA ALA A 73 14.75 5.58 -3.03
C ALA A 73 13.87 4.89 -1.97
N VAL A 74 12.84 5.59 -1.46
CA VAL A 74 11.87 5.00 -0.53
C VAL A 74 11.03 3.91 -1.20
N LEU A 75 10.53 4.16 -2.43
CA LEU A 75 9.77 3.16 -3.18
C LEU A 75 10.62 1.92 -3.49
N ALA A 76 11.88 2.10 -3.86
CA ALA A 76 12.80 0.99 -4.10
C ALA A 76 13.07 0.16 -2.83
N ALA A 77 13.21 0.82 -1.68
CA ALA A 77 13.34 0.15 -0.38
C ALA A 77 12.08 -0.66 -0.01
N GLY A 78 10.89 -0.22 -0.45
CA GLY A 78 9.64 -0.96 -0.29
C GLY A 78 9.54 -2.23 -1.13
N GLY A 79 10.41 -2.41 -2.12
CA GLY A 79 10.52 -3.62 -2.93
C GLY A 79 9.23 -3.99 -3.63
N GLY A 80 8.81 -5.25 -3.49
CA GLY A 80 7.60 -5.79 -4.13
C GLY A 80 6.31 -5.09 -3.71
N LEU A 81 6.25 -4.54 -2.49
CA LEU A 81 5.06 -3.84 -1.96
C LEU A 81 4.83 -2.47 -2.60
N ALA A 82 5.89 -1.84 -3.08
CA ALA A 82 5.82 -0.56 -3.80
C ALA A 82 5.67 -0.72 -5.32
N ARG A 83 5.60 -1.97 -5.82
CA ARG A 83 5.43 -2.24 -7.25
C ARG A 83 4.11 -1.65 -7.76
N GLY A 84 4.19 -0.86 -8.80
CA GLY A 84 3.03 -0.17 -9.37
C GLY A 84 2.73 1.20 -8.76
N LEU A 85 3.56 1.68 -7.81
CA LEU A 85 3.54 3.04 -7.31
C LEU A 85 4.53 3.91 -8.09
N SER A 86 4.14 5.15 -8.38
CA SER A 86 4.95 6.17 -9.05
C SER A 86 4.92 7.47 -8.27
N ALA A 87 6.01 8.23 -8.31
CA ALA A 87 6.13 9.53 -7.66
C ALA A 87 6.22 10.63 -8.70
N SER A 88 5.60 11.77 -8.40
CA SER A 88 5.73 13.02 -9.14
C SER A 88 5.90 14.19 -8.18
N ILE A 89 6.57 15.25 -8.63
CA ILE A 89 6.77 16.49 -7.88
C ILE A 89 6.06 17.61 -8.63
N GLU A 90 5.29 18.40 -7.89
CA GLU A 90 4.60 19.58 -8.38
C GLU A 90 5.08 20.80 -7.59
N GLU A 91 5.60 21.81 -8.28
CA GLU A 91 6.00 23.07 -7.68
C GLU A 91 4.94 24.14 -7.97
N GLN A 92 4.38 24.74 -6.93
CA GLN A 92 3.38 25.80 -7.05
C GLN A 92 3.76 26.99 -6.17
N GLY A 93 4.32 28.03 -6.77
CA GLY A 93 4.73 29.25 -6.05
C GLY A 93 5.80 28.94 -5.00
N ASP A 94 5.45 29.11 -3.72
CA ASP A 94 6.34 28.87 -2.59
C ASP A 94 6.15 27.51 -1.91
N THR A 95 5.44 26.59 -2.57
CA THR A 95 5.20 25.24 -2.04
C THR A 95 5.60 24.17 -3.04
N VAL A 96 6.11 23.07 -2.51
CA VAL A 96 6.43 21.86 -3.27
C VAL A 96 5.53 20.72 -2.77
N THR A 97 4.88 20.07 -3.69
CA THR A 97 4.02 18.91 -3.40
C THR A 97 4.59 17.68 -4.08
N ALA A 98 4.90 16.65 -3.31
CA ALA A 98 5.19 15.34 -3.85
C ALA A 98 3.92 14.48 -3.82
N VAL A 99 3.57 13.89 -4.96
CA VAL A 99 2.42 13.00 -5.11
C VAL A 99 2.94 11.61 -5.40
N VAL A 100 2.44 10.61 -4.68
CA VAL A 100 2.69 9.20 -4.96
C VAL A 100 1.36 8.52 -5.22
N GLU A 101 1.25 7.88 -6.38
CA GLU A 101 0.02 7.21 -6.79
C GLU A 101 0.30 5.90 -7.51
N GLY A 102 -0.70 5.02 -7.51
CA GLY A 102 -0.64 3.75 -8.20
C GLY A 102 -1.54 2.69 -7.58
N SER A 103 -1.43 1.48 -8.08
CA SER A 103 -2.18 0.34 -7.58
C SER A 103 -1.25 -0.59 -6.81
N PRO A 104 -1.62 -0.99 -5.58
CA PRO A 104 -0.82 -1.93 -4.80
C PRO A 104 -0.83 -3.31 -5.46
N PRO A 105 0.19 -4.14 -5.22
CA PRO A 105 0.20 -5.51 -5.70
C PRO A 105 -0.94 -6.32 -5.07
N VAL A 106 -1.47 -7.28 -5.82
CA VAL A 106 -2.48 -8.25 -5.37
C VAL A 106 -1.78 -9.57 -5.15
N LEU A 107 -1.95 -10.19 -3.98
CA LEU A 107 -1.27 -11.43 -3.62
C LEU A 107 -2.04 -12.68 -4.09
N PHE A 108 -3.34 -12.73 -3.82
CA PHE A 108 -4.14 -13.94 -4.06
C PHE A 108 -5.07 -13.86 -5.27
N GLY A 109 -5.32 -12.67 -5.80
CA GLY A 109 -6.19 -12.50 -6.96
C GLY A 109 -7.62 -13.02 -6.76
N ILE A 110 -8.13 -12.99 -5.52
CA ILE A 110 -9.46 -13.52 -5.13
C ILE A 110 -10.64 -12.66 -5.65
N GLY A 111 -10.41 -11.86 -6.68
CA GLY A 111 -11.44 -11.01 -7.28
C GLY A 111 -11.72 -9.71 -6.50
N ILE A 112 -11.04 -9.45 -5.40
CA ILE A 112 -11.12 -8.19 -4.67
C ILE A 112 -10.24 -7.17 -5.39
N ARG A 113 -10.84 -6.06 -5.83
CA ARG A 113 -10.11 -4.91 -6.36
C ARG A 113 -9.76 -3.99 -5.20
N LEU A 114 -8.48 -3.85 -4.92
CA LEU A 114 -8.00 -2.85 -3.99
C LEU A 114 -8.10 -1.46 -4.63
N PRO A 115 -8.47 -0.43 -3.85
CA PRO A 115 -8.51 0.94 -4.36
C PRO A 115 -7.09 1.41 -4.73
N ALA A 116 -6.98 2.31 -5.71
CA ALA A 116 -5.72 2.96 -6.00
C ALA A 116 -5.24 3.78 -4.79
N ILE A 117 -3.94 3.75 -4.54
CA ILE A 117 -3.30 4.58 -3.54
C ILE A 117 -2.98 5.92 -4.19
N ARG A 118 -3.35 7.00 -3.53
CA ARG A 118 -2.88 8.36 -3.87
C ARG A 118 -2.60 9.08 -2.57
N THR A 119 -1.37 9.53 -2.41
CA THR A 119 -0.91 10.31 -1.26
C THR A 119 -0.14 11.54 -1.75
N ALA A 120 -0.26 12.63 -1.03
CA ALA A 120 0.46 13.85 -1.32
C ALA A 120 1.04 14.42 -0.03
N ALA A 121 2.23 14.99 -0.13
CA ALA A 121 2.86 15.76 0.94
C ALA A 121 3.29 17.10 0.38
N THR A 122 2.89 18.18 1.05
CA THR A 122 3.24 19.57 0.66
C THR A 122 4.13 20.18 1.71
N VAL A 123 5.22 20.82 1.26
CA VAL A 123 6.19 21.51 2.11
C VAL A 123 6.44 22.89 1.52
N PRO A 124 6.53 23.96 2.34
CA PRO A 124 6.93 25.26 1.86
C PRO A 124 8.39 25.23 1.37
N GLN A 125 8.66 25.89 0.25
CA GLN A 125 10.00 26.02 -0.30
C GLN A 125 10.76 27.07 0.51
N GLU A 126 11.88 26.68 1.13
CA GLU A 126 12.74 27.63 1.84
C GLU A 126 13.57 28.41 0.82
N ARG A 127 13.14 29.64 0.53
CA ARG A 127 13.98 30.57 -0.21
C ARG A 127 14.90 31.30 0.79
N TYR A 128 16.14 30.89 0.85
CA TYR A 128 17.16 31.68 1.48
C TYR A 128 17.36 32.96 0.65
N PRO A 129 17.12 34.17 1.21
CA PRO A 129 17.53 35.41 0.53
C PRO A 129 19.03 35.32 0.28
N ALA A 130 19.44 35.57 -0.95
CA ALA A 130 20.87 35.66 -1.26
C ALA A 130 21.49 36.69 -0.30
N PRO A 131 22.68 36.42 0.32
CA PRO A 131 23.33 37.40 1.13
C PRO A 131 23.55 38.65 0.28
N GLU A 132 22.97 39.77 0.69
CA GLU A 132 23.29 41.05 0.10
C GLU A 132 24.79 41.25 0.29
N LEU A 133 25.53 41.15 -0.81
CA LEU A 133 26.92 41.59 -0.84
C LEU A 133 26.85 43.09 -0.61
N GLU A 134 27.02 43.51 0.64
CA GLU A 134 27.31 44.90 0.95
C GLU A 134 28.52 45.32 0.12
N THR A 135 28.25 45.95 -1.01
CA THR A 135 29.23 46.76 -1.72
C THR A 135 29.46 47.99 -0.81
N GLY A 136 30.38 47.82 0.13
CA GLY A 136 30.89 48.92 0.90
C GLY A 136 31.54 49.97 -0.01
N PRO A 137 31.54 51.23 0.39
CA PRO A 137 32.02 52.36 -0.39
C PRO A 137 33.50 52.32 -0.70
#